data_23b69c15f82cd6e8e9ad830f07cebf77
#
_entry.id   23b69c15f82cd6e8e9ad830f07cebf77
#
_cell.length_a   1.000
_cell.length_b   1.000
_cell.length_c   1.000
_cell.angle_alpha   90.00
_cell.angle_beta   90.00
_cell.angle_gamma   90.00
#
_symmetry.space_group_name_H-M   'P 1'
#
loop_
_entity.id
_entity.type
_entity.pdbx_description
1 polymer ?
#
loop_
_entity_poly.entity_id
_entity_poly.type
_entity_poly.pdbx_seq_one_letter_code
_entity_poly.pdbx_strand_id
1 'polypeptide(L)'
;LRTDNAAMKYRLDWIDTEKEKLNKYIAQDCDRIVAGLFEYWACYKPVFEDKTVFCPYPIITKDTEPRKFDGTLKLFIGINRERNVYKGTDIMLKAAQDLKEKYGSRIELNIAESITFNEYTKLMNGSDAILDQLYSYTPSMNSLEAMSKGIICVGGGEEENYDIINERELRPIVNTAPNYDGVVTAIEYMLNNPNSIDKMKSDSMLYISKHHDYMKVANKYIE
;
A
#
# COMPACT_ATOMS: atom_id res chain seq x y z
N LEU A 1 -0.28 10.69 8.87
CA LEU A 1 -1.13 9.49 9.00
C LEU A 1 -2.60 9.89 9.03
N ARG A 2 -3.47 9.04 8.49
CA ARG A 2 -4.90 9.30 8.26
C ARG A 2 -5.74 9.36 9.55
N THR A 3 -5.22 8.88 10.66
CA THR A 3 -5.90 8.93 11.98
C THR A 3 -4.91 9.12 13.13
N ASP A 4 -5.43 9.57 14.28
CA ASP A 4 -4.67 9.81 15.51
C ASP A 4 -4.48 8.56 16.39
N ASN A 5 -4.93 7.40 15.94
CA ASN A 5 -4.98 6.17 16.73
C ASN A 5 -3.59 5.58 17.09
N ALA A 6 -3.45 4.27 17.02
CA ALA A 6 -2.25 3.53 17.35
C ALA A 6 -0.97 4.06 16.69
N ALA A 7 -1.10 4.67 15.51
CA ALA A 7 0.01 5.33 14.82
C ALA A 7 0.64 6.47 15.62
N MET A 8 -0.16 7.25 16.37
CA MET A 8 0.35 8.30 17.26
C MET A 8 1.18 7.72 18.41
N LYS A 9 0.77 6.59 18.97
CA LYS A 9 1.54 5.91 20.02
C LYS A 9 2.95 5.55 19.55
N TYR A 10 3.08 4.96 18.36
CA TYR A 10 4.39 4.61 17.80
C TYR A 10 5.23 5.82 17.43
N ARG A 11 4.61 6.92 16.99
CA ARG A 11 5.29 8.19 16.74
C ARG A 11 5.89 8.76 18.03
N LEU A 12 5.15 8.69 19.14
CA LEU A 12 5.62 9.17 20.44
C LEU A 12 6.84 8.39 20.95
N ASP A 13 7.02 7.13 20.55
CA ASP A 13 8.19 6.31 20.91
C ASP A 13 9.52 6.84 20.32
N TRP A 14 9.47 7.78 19.37
CA TRP A 14 10.65 8.38 18.75
C TRP A 14 10.99 9.77 19.30
N ILE A 15 10.01 10.47 19.87
CA ILE A 15 10.17 11.83 20.39
C ILE A 15 11.14 11.79 21.57
N ASP A 16 12.06 12.76 21.60
CA ASP A 16 13.10 12.93 22.63
C ASP A 16 14.09 11.73 22.77
N THR A 17 14.15 10.89 21.74
CA THR A 17 15.11 9.77 21.70
C THR A 17 16.36 10.08 20.90
N GLU A 18 17.40 9.25 21.06
CA GLU A 18 18.62 9.32 20.24
C GLU A 18 18.34 9.07 18.74
N LYS A 19 17.27 8.32 18.42
CA LYS A 19 16.81 8.12 17.04
C LYS A 19 16.33 9.41 16.40
N GLU A 20 15.58 10.22 17.13
CA GLU A 20 15.13 11.52 16.65
C GLU A 20 16.30 12.48 16.45
N LYS A 21 17.24 12.53 17.41
CA LYS A 21 18.45 13.36 17.32
C LYS A 21 19.30 13.00 16.10
N LEU A 22 19.51 11.69 15.88
CA LEU A 22 20.26 11.19 14.74
C LEU A 22 19.55 11.53 13.41
N ASN A 23 18.23 11.35 13.36
CA ASN A 23 17.44 11.70 12.18
C ASN A 23 17.55 13.20 11.84
N LYS A 24 17.41 14.07 12.83
CA LYS A 24 17.58 15.51 12.67
C LYS A 24 18.99 15.87 12.20
N TYR A 25 20.02 15.28 12.80
CA TYR A 25 21.41 15.50 12.40
C TYR A 25 21.65 15.11 10.94
N ILE A 26 21.23 13.91 10.54
CA ILE A 26 21.38 13.44 9.16
C ILE A 26 20.61 14.36 8.19
N ALA A 27 19.36 14.70 8.53
CA ALA A 27 18.53 15.57 7.70
C ALA A 27 19.10 16.99 7.55
N GLN A 28 19.82 17.50 8.54
CA GLN A 28 20.51 18.79 8.46
C GLN A 28 21.76 18.75 7.59
N ASP A 29 22.53 17.67 7.65
CA ASP A 29 23.86 17.56 7.07
C ASP A 29 23.88 17.00 5.63
N CYS A 30 22.88 16.20 5.26
CA CYS A 30 22.79 15.61 3.90
C CYS A 30 22.50 16.64 2.82
N ASP A 31 22.99 16.40 1.60
CA ASP A 31 22.76 17.25 0.43
C ASP A 31 21.32 17.19 -0.07
N ARG A 32 20.70 16.00 -0.02
CA ARG A 32 19.33 15.75 -0.49
C ARG A 32 18.59 14.79 0.44
N ILE A 33 17.29 15.03 0.60
CA ILE A 33 16.36 14.13 1.26
C ILE A 33 15.40 13.59 0.19
N VAL A 34 15.51 12.31 -0.13
CA VAL A 34 14.64 11.66 -1.11
C VAL A 34 13.52 10.92 -0.39
N ALA A 35 12.28 11.35 -0.60
CA ALA A 35 11.10 10.75 -0.02
C ALA A 35 10.37 9.89 -1.06
N GLY A 36 10.16 8.61 -0.75
CA GLY A 36 9.51 7.64 -1.64
C GLY A 36 8.00 7.50 -1.45
N LEU A 37 7.45 8.05 -0.37
CA LEU A 37 6.03 8.08 -0.04
C LEU A 37 5.62 9.50 0.35
N PHE A 38 4.36 9.85 0.07
CA PHE A 38 3.81 11.15 0.44
C PHE A 38 4.02 11.47 1.92
N GLU A 39 3.80 10.51 2.81
CA GLU A 39 3.94 10.70 4.26
C GLU A 39 5.34 11.14 4.66
N TYR A 40 6.37 10.59 4.04
CA TYR A 40 7.75 11.00 4.30
C TYR A 40 8.04 12.38 3.71
N TRP A 41 7.59 12.62 2.49
CA TRP A 41 7.73 13.92 1.85
C TRP A 41 7.05 15.02 2.69
N ALA A 42 5.82 14.80 3.14
CA ALA A 42 5.06 15.74 3.97
C ALA A 42 5.72 16.02 5.34
N CYS A 43 6.53 15.09 5.86
CA CYS A 43 7.29 15.33 7.09
C CYS A 43 8.54 16.18 6.89
N TYR A 44 9.26 15.99 5.78
CA TYR A 44 10.53 16.67 5.56
C TYR A 44 10.40 17.98 4.78
N LYS A 45 9.51 18.03 3.78
CA LYS A 45 9.37 19.20 2.89
C LYS A 45 9.13 20.52 3.60
N PRO A 46 8.28 20.60 4.63
CA PRO A 46 8.06 21.87 5.34
C PRO A 46 9.27 22.40 6.12
N VAL A 47 10.22 21.50 6.49
CA VAL A 47 11.39 21.85 7.30
C VAL A 47 12.65 22.01 6.44
N PHE A 48 12.75 21.24 5.37
CA PHE A 48 13.92 21.18 4.48
C PHE A 48 13.50 21.36 3.01
N GLU A 49 12.82 22.48 2.72
CA GLU A 49 12.16 22.71 1.44
C GLU A 49 13.10 22.57 0.24
N ASP A 50 14.28 23.19 0.31
CA ASP A 50 15.22 23.27 -0.83
C ASP A 50 15.90 21.95 -1.16
N LYS A 51 15.98 21.02 -0.21
CA LYS A 51 16.67 19.74 -0.40
C LYS A 51 15.78 18.50 -0.34
N THR A 52 14.48 18.65 -0.04
CA THR A 52 13.53 17.55 -0.06
C THR A 52 12.90 17.39 -1.43
N VAL A 53 13.16 16.24 -2.04
CA VAL A 53 12.61 15.82 -3.34
C VAL A 53 11.76 14.58 -3.19
N PHE A 54 10.73 14.45 -4.02
CA PHE A 54 9.93 13.24 -4.10
C PHE A 54 10.43 12.35 -5.23
N CYS A 55 10.74 11.08 -4.91
CA CYS A 55 11.03 10.07 -5.90
C CYS A 55 10.34 8.77 -5.47
N PRO A 56 9.37 8.25 -6.24
CA PRO A 56 8.59 7.08 -5.83
C PRO A 56 9.48 5.84 -5.72
N TYR A 57 9.05 4.87 -4.91
CA TYR A 57 9.77 3.61 -4.79
C TYR A 57 9.84 2.86 -6.13
N PRO A 58 11.02 2.35 -6.53
CA PRO A 58 11.18 1.58 -7.75
C PRO A 58 10.63 0.16 -7.58
N ILE A 59 9.88 -0.31 -8.57
CA ILE A 59 9.39 -1.68 -8.66
C ILE A 59 9.91 -2.31 -9.95
N ILE A 60 10.46 -3.53 -9.85
CA ILE A 60 10.86 -4.30 -11.02
C ILE A 60 9.59 -4.83 -11.68
N THR A 61 9.23 -4.22 -12.78
CA THR A 61 8.10 -4.66 -13.59
C THR A 61 8.50 -5.85 -14.46
N LYS A 62 7.61 -6.82 -14.59
CA LYS A 62 7.77 -7.99 -15.47
C LYS A 62 6.55 -8.09 -16.35
N ASP A 63 6.76 -8.52 -17.60
CA ASP A 63 5.67 -8.89 -18.51
C ASP A 63 5.00 -10.17 -17.98
N THR A 64 4.03 -9.99 -17.12
CA THR A 64 3.19 -11.07 -16.57
C THR A 64 1.74 -10.75 -16.83
N GLU A 65 0.98 -11.74 -17.24
CA GLU A 65 -0.47 -11.56 -17.30
C GLU A 65 -1.09 -11.74 -15.91
N PRO A 66 -2.00 -10.85 -15.50
CA PRO A 66 -2.70 -11.01 -14.24
C PRO A 66 -3.61 -12.23 -14.29
N ARG A 67 -3.77 -12.91 -13.15
CA ARG A 67 -4.76 -13.97 -13.00
C ARG A 67 -6.15 -13.42 -13.39
N LYS A 68 -6.88 -14.14 -14.23
CA LYS A 68 -8.27 -13.79 -14.55
C LYS A 68 -9.18 -14.07 -13.36
N PHE A 69 -10.14 -13.18 -13.15
CA PHE A 69 -11.15 -13.36 -12.12
C PHE A 69 -12.09 -14.53 -12.48
N ASP A 70 -12.29 -15.45 -11.54
CA ASP A 70 -13.06 -16.69 -11.75
C ASP A 70 -14.42 -16.70 -11.01
N GLY A 71 -14.83 -15.56 -10.44
CA GLY A 71 -16.07 -15.43 -9.67
C GLY A 71 -15.89 -15.55 -8.15
N THR A 72 -14.71 -16.01 -7.67
CA THR A 72 -14.34 -16.03 -6.25
C THR A 72 -13.30 -14.96 -5.98
N LEU A 73 -13.61 -14.00 -5.12
CA LEU A 73 -12.69 -12.93 -4.73
C LEU A 73 -11.62 -13.47 -3.78
N LYS A 74 -10.39 -13.60 -4.26
CA LYS A 74 -9.25 -14.09 -3.48
C LYS A 74 -8.52 -12.91 -2.83
N LEU A 75 -8.72 -12.77 -1.54
CA LEU A 75 -8.08 -11.74 -0.71
C LEU A 75 -6.79 -12.28 -0.11
N PHE A 76 -5.75 -11.47 -0.11
CA PHE A 76 -4.49 -11.75 0.55
C PHE A 76 -4.23 -10.72 1.64
N ILE A 77 -3.74 -11.17 2.79
CA ILE A 77 -3.28 -10.30 3.87
C ILE A 77 -1.98 -10.84 4.49
N GLY A 78 -0.96 -10.00 4.55
CA GLY A 78 0.28 -10.29 5.27
C GLY A 78 0.22 -9.74 6.69
N ILE A 79 0.38 -10.63 7.70
CA ILE A 79 0.31 -10.27 9.10
C ILE A 79 1.70 -10.25 9.73
N ASN A 80 2.05 -9.11 10.30
CA ASN A 80 3.17 -8.95 11.22
C ASN A 80 2.60 -8.50 12.58
N ARG A 81 2.62 -9.37 13.58
CA ARG A 81 1.99 -9.12 14.88
C ARG A 81 2.53 -7.90 15.61
N GLU A 82 3.79 -7.58 15.44
CA GLU A 82 4.42 -6.40 16.06
C GLU A 82 3.92 -5.09 15.43
N ARG A 83 3.39 -5.15 14.19
CA ARG A 83 2.92 -3.99 13.43
C ARG A 83 1.43 -3.96 13.14
N ASN A 84 0.67 -4.96 13.61
CA ASN A 84 -0.75 -5.08 13.32
C ASN A 84 -1.53 -3.80 13.64
N VAL A 85 -1.43 -3.36 14.89
CA VAL A 85 -2.16 -2.18 15.37
C VAL A 85 -1.67 -0.91 14.67
N TYR A 86 -0.36 -0.81 14.43
CA TYR A 86 0.25 0.32 13.71
C TYR A 86 -0.24 0.43 12.27
N LYS A 87 -0.41 -0.71 11.59
CA LYS A 87 -0.88 -0.76 10.20
C LYS A 87 -2.41 -0.83 10.07
N GLY A 88 -3.12 -1.20 11.14
CA GLY A 88 -4.56 -1.48 11.10
C GLY A 88 -4.90 -2.81 10.41
N THR A 89 -3.90 -3.71 10.25
CA THR A 89 -4.13 -5.02 9.61
C THR A 89 -4.93 -5.96 10.48
N ASP A 90 -4.98 -5.76 11.78
CA ASP A 90 -5.91 -6.42 12.71
C ASP A 90 -7.38 -6.12 12.36
N ILE A 91 -7.69 -4.86 12.09
CA ILE A 91 -9.03 -4.42 11.65
C ILE A 91 -9.37 -5.01 10.28
N MET A 92 -8.42 -4.95 9.34
CA MET A 92 -8.61 -5.50 7.99
C MET A 92 -8.84 -7.01 8.02
N LEU A 93 -8.06 -7.74 8.83
CA LEU A 93 -8.22 -9.18 8.99
C LEU A 93 -9.59 -9.53 9.56
N LYS A 94 -10.02 -8.82 10.62
CA LYS A 94 -11.34 -9.03 11.24
C LYS A 94 -12.46 -8.83 10.21
N ALA A 95 -12.44 -7.72 9.47
CA ALA A 95 -13.44 -7.44 8.45
C ALA A 95 -13.46 -8.51 7.34
N ALA A 96 -12.29 -8.95 6.86
CA ALA A 96 -12.19 -9.98 5.84
C ALA A 96 -12.70 -11.35 6.33
N GLN A 97 -12.46 -11.71 7.60
CA GLN A 97 -12.97 -12.94 8.21
C GLN A 97 -14.50 -12.91 8.32
N ASP A 98 -15.07 -11.82 8.81
CA ASP A 98 -16.53 -11.68 8.95
C ASP A 98 -17.23 -11.71 7.58
N LEU A 99 -16.62 -11.08 6.57
CA LEU A 99 -17.14 -11.12 5.21
C LEU A 99 -16.98 -12.52 4.58
N LYS A 100 -15.91 -13.24 4.87
CA LYS A 100 -15.75 -14.64 4.45
C LYS A 100 -16.84 -15.51 5.06
N GLU A 101 -17.19 -15.32 6.33
CA GLU A 101 -18.29 -16.01 6.98
C GLU A 101 -19.64 -15.65 6.32
N LYS A 102 -19.88 -14.36 6.07
CA LYS A 102 -21.13 -13.85 5.47
C LYS A 102 -21.34 -14.32 4.03
N TYR A 103 -20.29 -14.28 3.20
CA TYR A 103 -20.40 -14.54 1.75
C TYR A 103 -19.94 -15.92 1.31
N GLY A 104 -19.40 -16.73 2.22
CA GLY A 104 -19.04 -18.13 1.99
C GLY A 104 -18.04 -18.32 0.84
N SER A 105 -18.42 -19.11 -0.17
CA SER A 105 -17.57 -19.45 -1.30
C SER A 105 -17.23 -18.27 -2.24
N ARG A 106 -17.91 -17.15 -2.12
CA ARG A 106 -17.60 -15.94 -2.92
C ARG A 106 -16.30 -15.27 -2.51
N ILE A 107 -15.77 -15.56 -1.32
CA ILE A 107 -14.49 -15.05 -0.84
C ILE A 107 -13.56 -16.21 -0.50
N GLU A 108 -12.32 -16.15 -0.95
CA GLU A 108 -11.20 -16.93 -0.44
C GLU A 108 -10.26 -15.98 0.30
N LEU A 109 -9.89 -16.31 1.54
CA LEU A 109 -9.02 -15.47 2.36
C LEU A 109 -7.70 -16.19 2.63
N ASN A 110 -6.62 -15.64 2.08
CA ASN A 110 -5.25 -16.12 2.19
C ASN A 110 -4.48 -15.27 3.21
N ILE A 111 -4.15 -15.85 4.35
CA ILE A 111 -3.45 -15.19 5.44
C ILE A 111 -1.99 -15.64 5.45
N ALA A 112 -1.06 -14.71 5.30
CA ALA A 112 0.37 -14.94 5.38
C ALA A 112 0.90 -14.43 6.72
N GLU A 113 1.13 -15.35 7.66
CA GLU A 113 1.70 -15.05 8.96
C GLU A 113 2.80 -16.05 9.29
N SER A 114 4.00 -15.55 9.62
CA SER A 114 5.14 -16.40 10.02
C SER A 114 5.49 -17.51 9.01
N ILE A 115 5.32 -17.23 7.72
CA ILE A 115 5.65 -18.15 6.62
C ILE A 115 6.91 -17.68 5.89
N THR A 116 7.51 -18.56 5.10
CA THR A 116 8.68 -18.23 4.27
C THR A 116 8.33 -17.20 3.18
N PHE A 117 9.34 -16.48 2.69
CA PHE A 117 9.15 -15.52 1.59
C PHE A 117 8.59 -16.19 0.32
N ASN A 118 9.01 -17.41 0.03
CA ASN A 118 8.51 -18.15 -1.13
C ASN A 118 7.02 -18.50 -1.00
N GLU A 119 6.58 -18.95 0.18
CA GLU A 119 5.16 -19.22 0.47
C GLU A 119 4.34 -17.93 0.44
N TYR A 120 4.85 -16.84 1.03
CA TYR A 120 4.25 -15.52 0.99
C TYR A 120 4.00 -15.08 -0.47
N THR A 121 5.04 -15.14 -1.30
CA THR A 121 4.96 -14.74 -2.70
C THR A 121 3.98 -15.61 -3.49
N LYS A 122 3.95 -16.93 -3.23
CA LYS A 122 3.03 -17.86 -3.88
C LYS A 122 1.57 -17.56 -3.55
N LEU A 123 1.26 -17.34 -2.27
CA LEU A 123 -0.10 -16.98 -1.82
C LEU A 123 -0.53 -15.63 -2.39
N MET A 124 0.34 -14.63 -2.35
CA MET A 124 0.06 -13.32 -2.90
C MET A 124 -0.22 -13.38 -4.40
N ASN A 125 0.62 -14.06 -5.18
CA ASN A 125 0.48 -14.14 -6.64
C ASN A 125 -0.81 -14.88 -7.09
N GLY A 126 -1.40 -15.71 -6.24
CA GLY A 126 -2.67 -16.39 -6.51
C GLY A 126 -3.92 -15.56 -6.17
N SER A 127 -3.74 -14.35 -5.65
CA SER A 127 -4.84 -13.52 -5.14
C SER A 127 -5.32 -12.46 -6.13
N ASP A 128 -6.52 -11.93 -5.90
CA ASP A 128 -7.11 -10.84 -6.68
C ASP A 128 -6.85 -9.48 -6.04
N ALA A 129 -6.82 -9.42 -4.71
CA ALA A 129 -6.57 -8.19 -3.98
C ALA A 129 -5.70 -8.44 -2.74
N ILE A 130 -4.89 -7.43 -2.38
CA ILE A 130 -4.10 -7.37 -1.16
C ILE A 130 -4.71 -6.35 -0.19
N LEU A 131 -4.92 -6.76 1.06
CA LEU A 131 -5.26 -5.87 2.15
C LEU A 131 -3.97 -5.33 2.76
N ASP A 132 -3.66 -4.05 2.54
CA ASP A 132 -2.33 -3.49 2.83
C ASP A 132 -2.22 -2.85 4.21
N GLN A 133 -2.68 -1.62 4.33
CA GLN A 133 -2.58 -0.82 5.57
C GLN A 133 -3.62 0.31 5.58
N LEU A 134 -4.19 0.57 6.78
CA LEU A 134 -5.29 1.52 6.92
C LEU A 134 -4.84 2.97 7.14
N TYR A 135 -3.69 3.17 7.77
CA TYR A 135 -3.33 4.49 8.30
C TYR A 135 -2.34 5.27 7.45
N SER A 136 -1.92 4.70 6.32
CA SER A 136 -1.09 5.36 5.33
C SER A 136 -1.94 6.07 4.27
N TYR A 137 -1.40 7.14 3.69
CA TYR A 137 -1.97 7.81 2.50
C TYR A 137 -1.69 7.05 1.22
N THR A 138 -0.64 6.21 1.24
CA THR A 138 -0.05 5.56 0.08
C THR A 138 0.07 4.05 0.27
N PRO A 139 0.15 3.27 -0.83
CA PRO A 139 0.44 1.84 -0.76
C PRO A 139 1.84 1.56 -0.20
N SER A 140 1.98 0.44 0.51
CA SER A 140 3.28 -0.07 0.93
C SER A 140 4.08 -0.68 -0.23
N MET A 141 5.37 -0.94 -0.01
CA MET A 141 6.22 -1.64 -0.98
C MET A 141 5.65 -3.00 -1.40
N ASN A 142 5.09 -3.77 -0.45
CA ASN A 142 4.45 -5.06 -0.77
C ASN A 142 3.25 -4.90 -1.69
N SER A 143 2.47 -3.83 -1.50
CA SER A 143 1.31 -3.54 -2.34
C SER A 143 1.70 -3.03 -3.70
N LEU A 144 2.74 -2.21 -3.81
CA LEU A 144 3.29 -1.81 -5.10
C LEU A 144 3.82 -3.04 -5.88
N GLU A 145 4.50 -3.96 -5.21
CA GLU A 145 4.92 -5.24 -5.79
C GLU A 145 3.71 -6.09 -6.24
N ALA A 146 2.66 -6.19 -5.41
CA ALA A 146 1.42 -6.89 -5.75
C ALA A 146 0.73 -6.25 -6.97
N MET A 147 0.62 -4.91 -6.97
CA MET A 147 0.01 -4.16 -8.08
C MET A 147 0.76 -4.36 -9.40
N SER A 148 2.08 -4.54 -9.38
CA SER A 148 2.88 -4.85 -10.58
C SER A 148 2.52 -6.19 -11.22
N LYS A 149 1.85 -7.06 -10.48
CA LYS A 149 1.37 -8.39 -10.90
C LYS A 149 -0.14 -8.42 -11.15
N GLY A 150 -0.78 -7.27 -11.17
CA GLY A 150 -2.23 -7.15 -11.35
C GLY A 150 -3.04 -7.60 -10.14
N ILE A 151 -2.53 -7.38 -8.93
CA ILE A 151 -3.27 -7.58 -7.68
C ILE A 151 -3.75 -6.22 -7.20
N ILE A 152 -5.04 -6.10 -6.92
CA ILE A 152 -5.67 -4.84 -6.52
C ILE A 152 -5.23 -4.49 -5.10
N CYS A 153 -4.75 -3.27 -4.87
CA CYS A 153 -4.46 -2.78 -3.51
C CYS A 153 -5.75 -2.27 -2.85
N VAL A 154 -6.04 -2.76 -1.64
CA VAL A 154 -7.07 -2.24 -0.75
C VAL A 154 -6.39 -1.60 0.44
N GLY A 155 -6.54 -0.29 0.61
CA GLY A 155 -5.86 0.44 1.68
C GLY A 155 -5.82 1.93 1.45
N GLY A 156 -4.70 2.57 1.73
CA GLY A 156 -4.50 3.99 1.49
C GLY A 156 -4.27 4.30 0.02
N GLY A 157 -5.12 5.13 -0.54
CA GLY A 157 -5.05 5.64 -1.91
C GLY A 157 -5.67 7.04 -1.96
N GLU A 158 -5.19 7.92 -1.05
CA GLU A 158 -5.70 9.29 -0.92
C GLU A 158 -5.29 10.16 -2.12
N GLU A 159 -5.96 11.30 -2.28
CA GLU A 159 -5.67 12.23 -3.39
C GLU A 159 -4.21 12.70 -3.35
N GLU A 160 -3.63 12.88 -2.17
CA GLU A 160 -2.24 13.25 -1.99
C GLU A 160 -1.26 12.25 -2.60
N ASN A 161 -1.60 10.96 -2.60
CA ASN A 161 -0.81 9.92 -3.27
C ASN A 161 -0.74 10.14 -4.78
N TYR A 162 -1.83 10.57 -5.37
CA TYR A 162 -1.92 10.82 -6.81
C TYR A 162 -1.37 12.19 -7.20
N ASP A 163 -1.64 13.19 -6.37
CA ASP A 163 -1.18 14.57 -6.62
C ASP A 163 0.34 14.68 -6.65
N ILE A 164 1.04 14.03 -5.72
CA ILE A 164 2.50 14.11 -5.62
C ILE A 164 3.21 13.50 -6.84
N ILE A 165 2.59 12.55 -7.53
CA ILE A 165 3.10 11.94 -8.77
C ILE A 165 2.44 12.52 -10.02
N ASN A 166 1.59 13.52 -9.86
CA ASN A 166 0.79 14.15 -10.91
C ASN A 166 -0.05 13.14 -11.74
N GLU A 167 -0.66 12.16 -11.06
CA GLU A 167 -1.58 11.22 -11.69
C GLU A 167 -3.02 11.74 -11.61
N ARG A 168 -3.68 11.91 -12.76
CA ARG A 168 -5.03 12.49 -12.85
C ARG A 168 -6.11 11.51 -13.31
N GLU A 169 -5.71 10.41 -13.92
CA GLU A 169 -6.63 9.49 -14.59
C GLU A 169 -6.74 8.13 -13.90
N LEU A 170 -5.61 7.53 -13.55
CA LEU A 170 -5.55 6.20 -12.96
C LEU A 170 -5.81 6.24 -11.46
N ARG A 171 -6.83 5.51 -11.02
CA ARG A 171 -7.21 5.36 -9.60
C ARG A 171 -7.36 3.87 -9.24
N PRO A 172 -6.29 3.05 -9.39
CA PRO A 172 -6.40 1.60 -9.26
C PRO A 172 -6.51 1.12 -7.81
N ILE A 173 -6.19 1.96 -6.82
CA ILE A 173 -6.22 1.58 -5.42
C ILE A 173 -7.67 1.71 -4.92
N VAL A 174 -8.19 0.66 -4.31
CA VAL A 174 -9.46 0.71 -3.58
C VAL A 174 -9.21 1.42 -2.27
N ASN A 175 -9.35 2.75 -2.29
CA ASN A 175 -9.17 3.58 -1.11
C ASN A 175 -10.25 3.25 -0.08
N THR A 176 -9.84 3.02 1.16
CA THR A 176 -10.75 2.65 2.24
C THR A 176 -10.63 3.61 3.41
N ALA A 177 -11.77 4.00 3.98
CA ALA A 177 -11.77 4.72 5.25
C ALA A 177 -11.01 3.89 6.31
N PRO A 178 -10.20 4.53 7.20
CA PRO A 178 -9.30 3.81 8.10
C PRO A 178 -10.02 3.23 9.32
N ASN A 179 -11.06 2.44 9.07
CA ASN A 179 -11.86 1.76 10.07
C ASN A 179 -12.47 0.47 9.52
N TYR A 180 -13.13 -0.29 10.38
CA TYR A 180 -13.76 -1.56 10.04
C TYR A 180 -14.80 -1.42 8.91
N ASP A 181 -15.71 -0.46 9.01
CA ASP A 181 -16.78 -0.26 8.03
C ASP A 181 -16.25 0.15 6.65
N GLY A 182 -15.16 0.91 6.62
CA GLY A 182 -14.46 1.26 5.39
C GLY A 182 -13.90 0.02 4.68
N VAL A 183 -13.29 -0.90 5.43
CA VAL A 183 -12.78 -2.16 4.86
C VAL A 183 -13.92 -3.04 4.36
N VAL A 184 -15.00 -3.15 5.12
CA VAL A 184 -16.22 -3.88 4.70
C VAL A 184 -16.74 -3.30 3.38
N THR A 185 -16.92 -1.99 3.32
CA THR A 185 -17.41 -1.29 2.12
C THR A 185 -16.51 -1.54 0.91
N ALA A 186 -15.19 -1.50 1.09
CA ALA A 186 -14.23 -1.72 0.02
C ALA A 186 -14.29 -3.15 -0.55
N ILE A 187 -14.38 -4.15 0.32
CA ILE A 187 -14.49 -5.56 -0.11
C ILE A 187 -15.86 -5.82 -0.75
N GLU A 188 -16.95 -5.32 -0.16
CA GLU A 188 -18.30 -5.46 -0.73
C GLU A 188 -18.44 -4.74 -2.08
N TYR A 189 -17.75 -3.61 -2.28
CA TYR A 189 -17.70 -2.95 -3.59
C TYR A 189 -17.15 -3.90 -4.66
N MET A 190 -16.05 -4.60 -4.41
CA MET A 190 -15.48 -5.57 -5.35
C MET A 190 -16.43 -6.76 -5.59
N LEU A 191 -17.06 -7.29 -4.55
CA LEU A 191 -18.03 -8.39 -4.66
C LEU A 191 -19.28 -8.01 -5.48
N ASN A 192 -19.69 -6.75 -5.41
CA ASN A 192 -20.87 -6.24 -6.13
C ASN A 192 -20.54 -5.76 -7.55
N ASN A 193 -19.26 -5.60 -7.88
CA ASN A 193 -18.78 -5.17 -9.19
C ASN A 193 -17.81 -6.19 -9.83
N PRO A 194 -18.16 -7.47 -9.95
CA PRO A 194 -17.24 -8.53 -10.40
C PRO A 194 -16.67 -8.27 -11.80
N ASN A 195 -17.46 -7.65 -12.68
CA ASN A 195 -17.06 -7.31 -14.05
C ASN A 195 -15.96 -6.24 -14.13
N SER A 196 -15.72 -5.49 -13.07
CA SER A 196 -14.67 -4.46 -13.02
C SER A 196 -13.32 -4.99 -12.54
N ILE A 197 -13.26 -6.17 -11.94
CA ILE A 197 -12.06 -6.69 -11.28
C ILE A 197 -10.89 -6.84 -12.26
N ASP A 198 -11.10 -7.44 -13.42
CA ASP A 198 -10.02 -7.61 -14.41
C ASP A 198 -9.52 -6.25 -14.94
N LYS A 199 -10.40 -5.25 -15.06
CA LYS A 199 -9.98 -3.90 -15.40
C LYS A 199 -9.16 -3.26 -14.27
N MET A 200 -9.58 -3.36 -13.02
CA MET A 200 -8.84 -2.84 -11.87
C MET A 200 -7.44 -3.45 -11.75
N LYS A 201 -7.31 -4.74 -12.06
CA LYS A 201 -6.02 -5.43 -12.13
C LYS A 201 -5.11 -4.84 -13.21
N SER A 202 -5.64 -4.62 -14.41
CA SER A 202 -4.90 -4.01 -15.52
C SER A 202 -4.50 -2.57 -15.20
N ASP A 203 -5.39 -1.80 -14.60
CA ASP A 203 -5.13 -0.42 -14.17
C ASP A 203 -4.03 -0.38 -13.08
N SER A 204 -3.99 -1.37 -12.16
CA SER A 204 -2.90 -1.52 -11.17
C SER A 204 -1.53 -1.70 -11.83
N MET A 205 -1.43 -2.59 -12.81
CA MET A 205 -0.18 -2.81 -13.56
C MET A 205 0.24 -1.56 -14.33
N LEU A 206 -0.72 -0.90 -14.99
CA LEU A 206 -0.45 0.33 -15.75
C LEU A 206 0.06 1.44 -14.84
N TYR A 207 -0.55 1.60 -13.65
CA TYR A 207 -0.12 2.57 -12.65
C TYR A 207 1.33 2.33 -12.22
N ILE A 208 1.69 1.08 -11.91
CA ILE A 208 3.07 0.73 -11.54
C ILE A 208 4.04 0.97 -12.70
N SER A 209 3.71 0.53 -13.91
CA SER A 209 4.54 0.76 -15.10
C SER A 209 4.74 2.24 -15.41
N LYS A 210 3.73 3.08 -15.15
CA LYS A 210 3.79 4.53 -15.39
C LYS A 210 4.65 5.26 -14.36
N HIS A 211 4.49 4.95 -13.06
CA HIS A 211 5.02 5.75 -11.96
C HIS A 211 6.12 5.09 -11.14
N HIS A 212 6.18 3.76 -11.10
CA HIS A 212 7.06 2.99 -10.22
C HIS A 212 8.04 2.08 -10.98
N ASP A 213 8.03 2.09 -12.31
CA ASP A 213 9.01 1.31 -13.08
C ASP A 213 10.43 1.70 -12.68
N TYR A 214 11.25 0.70 -12.34
CA TYR A 214 12.57 0.91 -11.74
C TYR A 214 13.53 1.71 -12.65
N MET A 215 13.43 1.56 -13.96
CA MET A 215 14.27 2.32 -14.90
C MET A 215 13.85 3.79 -14.96
N LYS A 216 12.53 4.05 -14.96
CA LYS A 216 11.99 5.42 -14.92
C LYS A 216 12.34 6.12 -13.62
N VAL A 217 12.24 5.39 -12.50
CA VAL A 217 12.60 5.91 -11.18
C VAL A 217 14.10 6.16 -11.08
N ALA A 218 14.94 5.23 -11.57
CA ALA A 218 16.39 5.41 -11.57
C ALA A 218 16.82 6.68 -12.33
N ASN A 219 16.19 6.98 -13.46
CA ASN A 219 16.49 8.20 -14.23
C ASN A 219 16.19 9.47 -13.41
N LYS A 220 15.15 9.48 -12.57
CA LYS A 220 14.86 10.61 -11.67
C LYS A 220 15.90 10.83 -10.57
N TYR A 221 16.72 9.83 -10.25
CA TYR A 221 17.85 9.98 -9.31
C TYR A 221 19.10 10.58 -9.98
N ILE A 222 19.17 10.56 -11.31
CA ILE A 222 20.31 11.07 -12.07
C ILE A 222 20.10 12.55 -12.43
N GLU A 223 18.85 12.98 -12.59
CA GLU A 223 18.46 14.38 -12.82
C GLU A 223 18.61 15.23 -11.54
#